data_75b189e9a4157b4b47d2dd726d5ce313
#
_entry.id   75b189e9a4157b4b47d2dd726d5ce313
#
_cell.length_a   1.000
_cell.length_b   1.000
_cell.length_c   1.000
_cell.angle_alpha   90.00
_cell.angle_beta   90.00
_cell.angle_gamma   90.00
#
_symmetry.space_group_name_H-M   'P 1'
#
loop_
_entity.id
_entity.type
_entity.pdbx_description
1 polymer ?
#
loop_
_entity_poly.entity_id
_entity_poly.type
_entity_poly.pdbx_seq_one_letter_code
_entity_poly.pdbx_strand_id
1 'polypeptide(L)'
;MTAQCRSRGAETLIALRSEYAAGLDKARHSLHGCFAADLYGEGDTNLAAAAVQALEHRRRLLVCADAAAGALVEARLEAVPGAEKVFDFGTQSYADPKVGAQIARRAARRQDAAAALARVQAAQHLVGAELSAGCWEQDGKFLLLLGTRKGCWLRTVYREDGPGLWLLDMIRRAACGLPQVPGTSWQHYRDPVPEAVPAPPAAQAEVRPAPPKKKRRWLRRVLLLLVALALAALAAGWWFTGGDLTTLPQLLRETLHADRLPHSGAKLI
;
A
#
# COMPACT_ATOMS: atom_id res chain seq x y z
N MET A 1 25.21 28.74 -13.09
CA MET A 1 24.23 27.64 -12.99
C MET A 1 24.49 26.85 -11.70
N THR A 2 23.47 26.55 -10.92
CA THR A 2 23.58 25.74 -9.70
C THR A 2 22.64 24.54 -9.80
N ALA A 3 23.04 23.41 -9.25
CA ALA A 3 22.24 22.21 -9.14
C ALA A 3 22.16 21.78 -7.67
N GLN A 4 20.96 21.42 -7.20
CA GLN A 4 20.73 20.87 -5.88
C GLN A 4 20.06 19.51 -6.03
N CYS A 5 20.56 18.49 -5.30
CA CYS A 5 19.99 17.15 -5.32
C CYS A 5 19.45 16.80 -3.95
N ARG A 6 18.26 16.19 -3.90
CA ARG A 6 17.66 15.61 -2.71
C ARG A 6 17.16 14.21 -3.05
N SER A 7 17.62 13.21 -2.31
CA SER A 7 17.21 11.81 -2.52
C SER A 7 16.34 11.33 -1.37
N ARG A 8 15.31 10.53 -1.72
CA ARG A 8 14.44 9.83 -0.77
C ARG A 8 14.02 8.49 -1.36
N GLY A 9 14.55 7.42 -0.83
CA GLY A 9 14.30 6.07 -1.37
C GLY A 9 14.71 5.98 -2.85
N ALA A 10 13.78 5.58 -3.70
CA ALA A 10 13.99 5.48 -5.14
C ALA A 10 13.93 6.82 -5.89
N GLU A 11 13.59 7.91 -5.23
CA GLU A 11 13.43 9.23 -5.86
C GLU A 11 14.63 10.13 -5.58
N THR A 12 15.07 10.84 -6.63
CA THR A 12 16.04 11.92 -6.51
C THR A 12 15.49 13.15 -7.24
N LEU A 13 15.27 14.22 -6.51
CA LEU A 13 14.90 15.52 -7.05
C LEU A 13 16.16 16.30 -7.39
N ILE A 14 16.27 16.74 -8.63
CA ILE A 14 17.34 17.60 -9.11
C ILE A 14 16.76 18.98 -9.43
N ALA A 15 17.05 19.98 -8.62
CA ALA A 15 16.65 21.35 -8.85
C ALA A 15 17.77 22.10 -9.57
N LEU A 16 17.48 22.59 -10.78
CA LEU A 16 18.40 23.39 -11.60
C LEU A 16 18.02 24.86 -11.52
N ARG A 17 19.01 25.74 -11.33
CA ARG A 17 18.84 27.19 -11.39
C ARG A 17 19.92 27.80 -12.30
N SER A 18 19.51 28.68 -13.19
CA SER A 18 20.39 29.43 -14.08
C SER A 18 19.81 30.84 -14.31
N GLU A 19 20.67 31.79 -14.45
CA GLU A 19 20.31 33.16 -14.88
C GLU A 19 19.93 33.22 -16.38
N TYR A 20 20.38 32.25 -17.17
CA TYR A 20 20.16 32.19 -18.61
C TYR A 20 19.38 30.94 -18.99
N ALA A 21 18.30 31.12 -19.77
CA ALA A 21 17.44 30.01 -20.22
C ALA A 21 18.23 28.97 -21.03
N ALA A 22 19.13 29.40 -21.93
CA ALA A 22 19.98 28.51 -22.71
C ALA A 22 20.88 27.59 -21.85
N GLY A 23 21.30 28.06 -20.68
CA GLY A 23 22.05 27.25 -19.71
C GLY A 23 21.19 26.15 -19.09
N LEU A 24 19.92 26.45 -18.79
CA LEU A 24 18.95 25.52 -18.29
C LEU A 24 18.62 24.40 -19.29
N ASP A 25 18.37 24.81 -20.56
CA ASP A 25 18.07 23.89 -21.65
C ASP A 25 19.24 22.93 -21.92
N LYS A 26 20.46 23.44 -21.91
CA LYS A 26 21.66 22.62 -22.06
C LYS A 26 21.79 21.60 -20.92
N ALA A 27 21.54 22.01 -19.68
CA ALA A 27 21.60 21.13 -18.52
C ALA A 27 20.50 20.04 -18.58
N ARG A 28 19.27 20.41 -18.96
CA ARG A 28 18.17 19.45 -19.18
C ARG A 28 18.56 18.41 -20.23
N HIS A 29 19.03 18.84 -21.38
CA HIS A 29 19.51 17.95 -22.46
C HIS A 29 20.60 16.99 -21.97
N SER A 30 21.56 17.49 -21.20
CA SER A 30 22.62 16.65 -20.63
C SER A 30 22.07 15.61 -19.66
N LEU A 31 21.13 15.98 -18.77
CA LEU A 31 20.49 15.05 -17.86
C LEU A 31 19.70 13.97 -18.60
N HIS A 32 18.92 14.36 -19.61
CA HIS A 32 18.19 13.39 -20.46
C HIS A 32 19.13 12.45 -21.20
N GLY A 33 20.29 12.93 -21.68
CA GLY A 33 21.28 12.09 -22.32
C GLY A 33 21.93 11.07 -21.37
N CYS A 34 22.22 11.50 -20.14
CA CYS A 34 22.90 10.64 -19.14
C CYS A 34 21.95 9.70 -18.40
N PHE A 35 20.71 10.13 -18.11
CA PHE A 35 19.79 9.46 -17.18
C PHE A 35 18.42 9.17 -17.80
N ALA A 36 18.31 9.04 -19.12
CA ALA A 36 17.03 8.90 -19.82
C ALA A 36 16.10 7.81 -19.21
N ALA A 37 16.65 6.67 -18.81
CA ALA A 37 15.88 5.59 -18.18
C ALA A 37 15.47 5.90 -16.73
N ASP A 38 16.21 6.78 -16.06
CA ASP A 38 16.03 7.11 -14.66
C ASP A 38 15.15 8.35 -14.46
N LEU A 39 15.14 9.26 -15.44
CA LEU A 39 14.26 10.42 -15.44
C LEU A 39 12.82 9.99 -15.68
N TYR A 40 11.93 10.29 -14.72
CA TYR A 40 10.52 9.91 -14.81
C TYR A 40 9.57 11.12 -14.99
N GLY A 41 10.06 12.34 -14.82
CA GLY A 41 9.25 13.53 -15.04
C GLY A 41 9.99 14.83 -14.74
N GLU A 42 9.34 15.93 -15.05
CA GLU A 42 9.79 17.29 -14.78
C GLU A 42 8.67 18.08 -14.08
N GLY A 43 9.02 19.20 -13.44
CA GLY A 43 8.08 20.04 -12.70
C GLY A 43 7.48 19.33 -11.50
N ASP A 44 6.16 19.31 -11.41
CA ASP A 44 5.42 18.72 -10.29
C ASP A 44 5.13 17.22 -10.44
N THR A 45 5.68 16.58 -11.48
CA THR A 45 5.48 15.15 -11.70
C THR A 45 6.15 14.33 -10.59
N ASN A 46 5.39 13.46 -9.93
CA ASN A 46 5.91 12.50 -8.96
C ASN A 46 5.96 11.08 -9.55
N LEU A 47 6.63 10.18 -8.86
CA LEU A 47 6.83 8.81 -9.34
C LEU A 47 5.52 8.03 -9.51
N ALA A 48 4.50 8.27 -8.65
CA ALA A 48 3.20 7.64 -8.78
C ALA A 48 2.47 8.07 -10.06
N ALA A 49 2.47 9.39 -10.36
CA ALA A 49 1.91 9.93 -11.59
C ALA A 49 2.62 9.37 -12.83
N ALA A 50 3.95 9.31 -12.79
CA ALA A 50 4.73 8.72 -13.88
C ALA A 50 4.45 7.22 -14.09
N ALA A 51 4.22 6.47 -13.00
CA ALA A 51 3.85 5.05 -13.07
C ALA A 51 2.44 4.86 -13.68
N VAL A 52 1.45 5.65 -13.23
CA VAL A 52 0.08 5.62 -13.79
C VAL A 52 0.10 5.98 -15.28
N GLN A 53 0.79 7.06 -15.67
CA GLN A 53 0.91 7.48 -17.06
C GLN A 53 1.58 6.38 -17.92
N ALA A 54 2.62 5.72 -17.42
CA ALA A 54 3.28 4.63 -18.12
C ALA A 54 2.36 3.41 -18.32
N LEU A 55 1.57 3.05 -17.32
CA LEU A 55 0.58 1.97 -17.38
C LEU A 55 -0.53 2.32 -18.37
N GLU A 56 -1.08 3.53 -18.33
CA GLU A 56 -2.14 4.01 -19.21
C GLU A 56 -1.67 4.05 -20.68
N HIS A 57 -0.50 4.63 -20.95
CA HIS A 57 0.06 4.71 -22.28
C HIS A 57 0.28 3.33 -22.91
N ARG A 58 0.65 2.35 -22.13
CA ARG A 58 0.87 0.96 -22.56
C ARG A 58 -0.35 0.06 -22.39
N ARG A 59 -1.49 0.60 -21.93
CA ARG A 59 -2.74 -0.13 -21.68
C ARG A 59 -2.49 -1.38 -20.82
N ARG A 60 -1.77 -1.22 -19.72
CA ARG A 60 -1.43 -2.30 -18.79
C ARG A 60 -2.20 -2.15 -17.51
N LEU A 61 -2.84 -3.23 -17.07
CA LEU A 61 -3.46 -3.32 -15.76
C LEU A 61 -2.44 -3.83 -14.75
N LEU A 62 -2.38 -3.15 -13.61
CA LEU A 62 -1.62 -3.54 -12.43
C LEU A 62 -2.58 -4.03 -11.35
N VAL A 63 -2.25 -5.15 -10.70
CA VAL A 63 -2.95 -5.65 -9.50
C VAL A 63 -1.96 -5.89 -8.37
N CYS A 64 -2.42 -5.85 -7.13
CA CYS A 64 -1.65 -6.33 -5.98
C CYS A 64 -2.06 -7.76 -5.62
N ALA A 65 -1.07 -8.59 -5.33
CA ALA A 65 -1.27 -9.99 -4.95
C ALA A 65 -1.61 -10.16 -3.46
N ASP A 66 -1.30 -9.17 -2.66
CA ASP A 66 -1.48 -9.17 -1.21
C ASP A 66 -1.65 -7.74 -0.66
N ALA A 67 -2.23 -7.65 0.52
CA ALA A 67 -2.47 -6.38 1.20
C ALA A 67 -1.18 -5.64 1.57
N ALA A 68 -0.05 -6.35 1.72
CA ALA A 68 1.23 -5.71 2.03
C ALA A 68 1.73 -4.89 0.84
N ALA A 69 1.61 -5.43 -0.39
CA ALA A 69 1.92 -4.67 -1.60
C ALA A 69 0.94 -3.51 -1.79
N GLY A 70 -0.37 -3.73 -1.55
CA GLY A 70 -1.39 -2.68 -1.57
C GLY A 70 -1.03 -1.51 -0.65
N ALA A 71 -0.72 -1.78 0.61
CA ALA A 71 -0.34 -0.78 1.60
C ALA A 71 0.89 0.06 1.21
N LEU A 72 1.76 -0.46 0.34
CA LEU A 72 2.93 0.28 -0.14
C LEU A 72 2.60 1.29 -1.23
N VAL A 73 1.59 1.03 -2.07
CA VAL A 73 1.37 1.82 -3.30
C VAL A 73 0.00 2.48 -3.40
N GLU A 74 -1.07 1.91 -2.81
CA GLU A 74 -2.46 2.36 -3.00
C GLU A 74 -2.67 3.83 -2.67
N ALA A 75 -2.29 4.28 -1.49
CA ALA A 75 -2.48 5.66 -1.08
C ALA A 75 -1.77 6.69 -1.98
N ARG A 76 -0.67 6.29 -2.63
CA ARG A 76 0.05 7.14 -3.60
C ARG A 76 -0.61 7.14 -4.96
N LEU A 77 -1.12 5.99 -5.39
CA LEU A 77 -1.82 5.85 -6.67
C LEU A 77 -3.20 6.49 -6.61
N GLU A 78 -3.93 6.36 -5.51
CA GLU A 78 -5.24 6.98 -5.29
C GLU A 78 -5.21 8.51 -5.45
N ALA A 79 -4.09 9.14 -5.08
CA ALA A 79 -3.89 10.57 -5.27
C ALA A 79 -3.70 10.99 -6.74
N VAL A 80 -3.55 10.03 -7.67
CA VAL A 80 -3.30 10.30 -9.09
C VAL A 80 -4.59 10.15 -9.90
N PRO A 81 -5.07 11.20 -10.58
CA PRO A 81 -6.25 11.11 -11.44
C PRO A 81 -6.07 10.03 -12.53
N GLY A 82 -7.09 9.20 -12.72
CA GLY A 82 -7.08 8.14 -13.72
C GLY A 82 -6.42 6.82 -13.29
N ALA A 83 -5.89 6.74 -12.07
CA ALA A 83 -5.26 5.52 -11.57
C ALA A 83 -6.22 4.33 -11.57
N GLU A 84 -7.51 4.55 -11.36
CA GLU A 84 -8.56 3.53 -11.37
C GLU A 84 -8.72 2.80 -12.71
N LYS A 85 -8.21 3.38 -13.80
CA LYS A 85 -8.24 2.74 -15.14
C LYS A 85 -7.15 1.69 -15.31
N VAL A 86 -6.09 1.78 -14.54
CA VAL A 86 -4.87 0.97 -14.70
C VAL A 86 -4.46 0.24 -13.43
N PHE A 87 -5.14 0.50 -12.32
CA PHE A 87 -4.88 -0.15 -11.03
C PHE A 87 -6.18 -0.61 -10.36
N ASP A 88 -6.20 -1.85 -9.90
CA ASP A 88 -7.39 -2.53 -9.36
C ASP A 88 -7.80 -2.07 -7.94
N PHE A 89 -6.91 -1.48 -7.14
CA PHE A 89 -7.13 -1.17 -5.73
C PHE A 89 -7.62 -2.37 -4.89
N GLY A 90 -7.20 -3.58 -5.26
CA GLY A 90 -7.53 -4.82 -4.56
C GLY A 90 -8.93 -5.37 -4.81
N THR A 91 -9.81 -4.65 -5.48
CA THR A 91 -11.25 -4.99 -5.62
C THR A 91 -11.51 -6.27 -6.40
N GLN A 92 -10.67 -6.61 -7.38
CA GLN A 92 -10.74 -7.84 -8.17
C GLN A 92 -9.61 -8.83 -7.82
N SER A 93 -8.81 -8.54 -6.80
CA SER A 93 -7.65 -9.34 -6.42
C SER A 93 -7.67 -9.77 -4.96
N TYR A 94 -6.75 -9.29 -4.14
CA TYR A 94 -6.57 -9.79 -2.77
C TYR A 94 -7.73 -9.43 -1.82
N ALA A 95 -8.45 -8.32 -2.05
CA ALA A 95 -9.58 -7.90 -1.23
C ALA A 95 -10.90 -8.58 -1.62
N ASP A 96 -11.04 -9.14 -2.84
CA ASP A 96 -12.17 -9.99 -3.18
C ASP A 96 -12.11 -11.31 -2.41
N PRO A 97 -13.17 -11.69 -1.67
CA PRO A 97 -13.14 -12.89 -0.83
C PRO A 97 -12.89 -14.19 -1.60
N LYS A 98 -13.39 -14.30 -2.84
CA LYS A 98 -13.24 -15.51 -3.67
C LYS A 98 -11.88 -15.55 -4.33
N VAL A 99 -11.48 -14.45 -4.96
CA VAL A 99 -10.17 -14.34 -5.66
C VAL A 99 -9.03 -14.36 -4.66
N GLY A 100 -9.13 -13.61 -3.56
CA GLY A 100 -8.13 -13.60 -2.50
C GLY A 100 -7.94 -14.99 -1.86
N ALA A 101 -9.01 -15.76 -1.65
CA ALA A 101 -8.90 -17.14 -1.19
C ALA A 101 -8.20 -18.06 -2.21
N GLN A 102 -8.40 -17.83 -3.51
CA GLN A 102 -7.72 -18.60 -4.55
C GLN A 102 -6.23 -18.24 -4.65
N ILE A 103 -5.89 -16.94 -4.54
CA ILE A 103 -4.50 -16.47 -4.47
C ILE A 103 -3.79 -17.11 -3.27
N ALA A 104 -4.41 -17.06 -2.09
CA ALA A 104 -3.87 -17.65 -0.87
C ALA A 104 -3.65 -19.17 -0.97
N ARG A 105 -4.57 -19.90 -1.61
CA ARG A 105 -4.44 -21.36 -1.83
C ARG A 105 -3.23 -21.70 -2.70
N ARG A 106 -2.87 -20.87 -3.69
CA ARG A 106 -1.72 -21.09 -4.57
C ARG A 106 -0.39 -20.94 -3.83
N ALA A 107 -0.34 -20.10 -2.80
CA ALA A 107 0.84 -19.96 -1.94
C ALA A 107 1.04 -21.15 -1.00
N ALA A 108 0.09 -22.10 -0.94
CA ALA A 108 0.02 -23.09 0.10
C ALA A 108 0.01 -22.45 1.51
N ARG A 109 0.36 -23.21 2.54
CA ARG A 109 0.45 -22.68 3.92
C ARG A 109 1.83 -22.09 4.25
N ARG A 110 2.67 -21.88 3.25
CA ARG A 110 4.04 -21.37 3.45
C ARG A 110 4.03 -19.85 3.55
N GLN A 111 4.91 -19.32 4.36
CA GLN A 111 5.19 -17.89 4.49
C GLN A 111 6.67 -17.66 4.17
N ASP A 112 7.00 -17.77 2.90
CA ASP A 112 8.34 -17.58 2.39
C ASP A 112 8.32 -16.86 1.03
N ALA A 113 9.47 -16.58 0.48
CA ALA A 113 9.62 -15.93 -0.82
C ALA A 113 8.93 -16.72 -1.95
N ALA A 114 8.95 -18.06 -1.89
CA ALA A 114 8.28 -18.91 -2.87
C ALA A 114 6.77 -18.75 -2.83
N ALA A 115 6.20 -18.64 -1.63
CA ALA A 115 4.78 -18.38 -1.45
C ALA A 115 4.39 -16.99 -1.97
N ALA A 116 5.22 -15.97 -1.73
CA ALA A 116 5.01 -14.63 -2.26
C ALA A 116 5.02 -14.63 -3.80
N LEU A 117 5.98 -15.31 -4.41
CA LEU A 117 6.07 -15.49 -5.85
C LEU A 117 4.82 -16.18 -6.42
N ALA A 118 4.35 -17.26 -5.76
CA ALA A 118 3.15 -17.99 -6.17
C ALA A 118 1.88 -17.11 -6.07
N ARG A 119 1.78 -16.23 -5.06
CA ARG A 119 0.67 -15.26 -4.95
C ARG A 119 0.68 -14.26 -6.09
N VAL A 120 1.84 -13.70 -6.40
CA VAL A 120 2.01 -12.74 -7.52
C VAL A 120 1.58 -13.37 -8.85
N GLN A 121 2.04 -14.58 -9.13
CA GLN A 121 1.64 -15.32 -10.32
C GLN A 121 0.14 -15.63 -10.36
N ALA A 122 -0.42 -16.06 -9.21
CA ALA A 122 -1.84 -16.38 -9.11
C ALA A 122 -2.73 -15.15 -9.30
N ALA A 123 -2.41 -14.03 -8.69
CA ALA A 123 -3.16 -12.78 -8.83
C ALA A 123 -3.19 -12.33 -10.29
N GLN A 124 -2.05 -12.35 -10.97
CA GLN A 124 -1.95 -11.98 -12.36
C GLN A 124 -2.84 -12.86 -13.26
N HIS A 125 -2.79 -14.18 -13.07
CA HIS A 125 -3.60 -15.10 -13.86
C HIS A 125 -5.09 -15.03 -13.59
N LEU A 126 -5.48 -14.88 -12.31
CA LEU A 126 -6.89 -14.86 -11.92
C LEU A 126 -7.60 -13.58 -12.36
N VAL A 127 -6.90 -12.44 -12.30
CA VAL A 127 -7.45 -11.14 -12.71
C VAL A 127 -7.22 -10.88 -14.20
N GLY A 128 -6.24 -11.53 -14.82
CA GLY A 128 -5.86 -11.29 -16.21
C GLY A 128 -5.03 -10.03 -16.42
N ALA A 129 -4.38 -9.52 -15.35
CA ALA A 129 -3.55 -8.32 -15.41
C ALA A 129 -2.21 -8.56 -16.14
N GLU A 130 -1.63 -7.48 -16.69
CA GLU A 130 -0.29 -7.52 -17.29
C GLU A 130 0.81 -7.51 -16.26
N LEU A 131 0.57 -6.84 -15.12
CA LEU A 131 1.52 -6.72 -14.00
C LEU A 131 0.83 -7.08 -12.69
N SER A 132 1.58 -7.73 -11.81
CA SER A 132 1.13 -8.05 -10.45
C SER A 132 2.21 -7.71 -9.44
N ALA A 133 1.90 -6.87 -8.48
CA ALA A 133 2.80 -6.49 -7.40
C ALA A 133 2.57 -7.36 -6.16
N GLY A 134 3.66 -7.76 -5.50
CA GLY A 134 3.61 -8.49 -4.25
C GLY A 134 4.67 -7.96 -3.28
N CYS A 135 4.46 -8.24 -2.00
CA CYS A 135 5.39 -7.87 -0.96
C CYS A 135 5.47 -8.96 0.11
N TRP A 136 6.68 -9.25 0.55
CA TRP A 136 6.93 -10.10 1.71
C TRP A 136 7.88 -9.39 2.66
N GLU A 137 7.47 -9.22 3.90
CA GLU A 137 8.26 -8.56 4.94
C GLU A 137 8.80 -9.57 5.94
N GLN A 138 10.10 -9.52 6.19
CA GLN A 138 10.77 -10.29 7.22
C GLN A 138 11.87 -9.45 7.87
N ASP A 139 11.86 -9.34 9.19
CA ASP A 139 12.91 -8.70 10.00
C ASP A 139 13.26 -7.26 9.53
N GLY A 140 12.25 -6.49 9.14
CA GLY A 140 12.41 -5.11 8.65
C GLY A 140 12.94 -4.99 7.22
N LYS A 141 13.10 -6.13 6.52
CA LYS A 141 13.42 -6.21 5.09
C LYS A 141 12.16 -6.50 4.31
N PHE A 142 12.00 -5.84 3.19
CA PHE A 142 10.91 -6.03 2.25
C PHE A 142 11.47 -6.69 0.99
N LEU A 143 10.96 -7.88 0.67
CA LEU A 143 11.12 -8.46 -0.64
C LEU A 143 9.98 -7.94 -1.51
N LEU A 144 10.29 -7.04 -2.43
CA LEU A 144 9.37 -6.51 -3.42
C LEU A 144 9.35 -7.43 -4.63
N LEU A 145 8.15 -7.74 -5.10
CA LEU A 145 7.92 -8.61 -6.24
C LEU A 145 7.09 -7.88 -7.29
N LEU A 146 7.52 -7.94 -8.54
CA LEU A 146 6.74 -7.44 -9.67
C LEU A 146 6.65 -8.52 -10.75
N GLY A 147 5.49 -9.19 -10.79
CA GLY A 147 5.21 -10.26 -11.73
C GLY A 147 4.80 -9.74 -13.10
N THR A 148 5.24 -10.46 -14.11
CA THR A 148 4.83 -10.35 -15.50
C THR A 148 4.37 -11.74 -15.97
N ARG A 149 3.88 -11.88 -17.21
CA ARG A 149 3.47 -13.20 -17.74
C ARG A 149 4.61 -14.24 -17.83
N LYS A 150 5.87 -13.80 -17.83
CA LYS A 150 7.03 -14.69 -18.04
C LYS A 150 7.77 -15.03 -16.75
N GLY A 151 7.68 -14.17 -15.75
CA GLY A 151 8.42 -14.30 -14.51
C GLY A 151 8.23 -13.05 -13.63
N CYS A 152 9.06 -12.91 -12.66
CA CYS A 152 8.96 -11.90 -11.62
C CYS A 152 10.29 -11.18 -11.40
N TRP A 153 10.23 -9.86 -11.26
CA TRP A 153 11.32 -9.06 -10.76
C TRP A 153 11.30 -9.05 -9.24
N LEU A 154 12.46 -9.27 -8.62
CA LEU A 154 12.62 -9.31 -7.16
C LEU A 154 13.63 -8.27 -6.71
N ARG A 155 13.31 -7.51 -5.67
CA ARG A 155 14.21 -6.56 -5.04
C ARG A 155 14.04 -6.58 -3.53
N THR A 156 15.15 -6.68 -2.80
CA THR A 156 15.15 -6.54 -1.34
C THR A 156 15.52 -5.11 -0.97
N VAL A 157 14.71 -4.48 -0.11
CA VAL A 157 14.92 -3.14 0.41
C VAL A 157 14.67 -3.11 1.91
N TYR A 158 15.25 -2.15 2.62
CA TYR A 158 14.97 -1.93 4.03
C TYR A 158 13.80 -0.94 4.19
N ARG A 159 13.19 -0.93 5.37
CA ARG A 159 12.05 -0.05 5.67
C ARG A 159 12.38 1.43 5.48
N GLU A 160 13.57 1.85 5.91
CA GLU A 160 14.08 3.22 5.79
C GLU A 160 14.30 3.67 4.34
N ASP A 161 14.51 2.74 3.42
CA ASP A 161 14.75 3.03 2.00
C ASP A 161 13.46 3.36 1.22
N GLY A 162 12.31 3.35 1.87
CA GLY A 162 11.04 3.68 1.24
C GLY A 162 10.55 2.63 0.23
N PRO A 163 10.20 1.41 0.68
CA PRO A 163 9.85 0.27 -0.19
C PRO A 163 8.75 0.58 -1.21
N GLY A 164 7.77 1.43 -0.85
CA GLY A 164 6.72 1.83 -1.79
C GLY A 164 7.23 2.63 -2.98
N LEU A 165 8.25 3.48 -2.82
CA LEU A 165 8.87 4.20 -3.93
C LEU A 165 9.66 3.26 -4.85
N TRP A 166 10.36 2.29 -4.28
CA TRP A 166 11.04 1.27 -5.07
C TRP A 166 10.08 0.40 -5.86
N LEU A 167 8.95 0.02 -5.27
CA LEU A 167 7.93 -0.76 -5.97
C LEU A 167 7.30 0.06 -7.12
N LEU A 168 7.01 1.34 -6.91
CA LEU A 168 6.51 2.23 -7.96
C LEU A 168 7.52 2.40 -9.11
N ASP A 169 8.82 2.53 -8.83
CA ASP A 169 9.84 2.62 -9.88
C ASP A 169 9.95 1.32 -10.67
N MET A 170 9.89 0.15 -9.99
CA MET A 170 9.84 -1.15 -10.66
C MET A 170 8.63 -1.24 -11.60
N ILE A 171 7.45 -0.80 -11.16
CA ILE A 171 6.22 -0.77 -11.96
C ILE A 171 6.38 0.15 -13.17
N ARG A 172 6.85 1.39 -12.99
CA ARG A 172 7.08 2.36 -14.06
C ARG A 172 8.04 1.79 -15.11
N ARG A 173 9.19 1.27 -14.69
CA ARG A 173 10.19 0.69 -15.59
C ARG A 173 9.64 -0.50 -16.36
N ALA A 174 8.96 -1.41 -15.69
CA ALA A 174 8.32 -2.55 -16.35
C ALA A 174 7.24 -2.08 -17.34
N ALA A 175 6.43 -1.09 -16.97
CA ALA A 175 5.41 -0.51 -17.85
C ALA A 175 6.04 0.13 -19.10
N CYS A 176 7.13 0.88 -18.96
CA CYS A 176 7.83 1.52 -20.07
C CYS A 176 8.71 0.54 -20.89
N GLY A 177 8.97 -0.66 -20.39
CA GLY A 177 9.95 -1.59 -21.01
C GLY A 177 11.40 -1.17 -20.76
N LEU A 178 11.66 -0.41 -19.70
CA LEU A 178 12.99 0.02 -19.29
C LEU A 178 13.70 -1.07 -18.46
N PRO A 179 15.03 -1.09 -18.45
CA PRO A 179 15.79 -1.99 -17.58
C PRO A 179 15.50 -1.67 -16.12
N GLN A 180 15.42 -2.69 -15.28
CA GLN A 180 15.31 -2.50 -13.84
C GLN A 180 16.64 -2.01 -13.26
N VAL A 181 16.59 -1.30 -12.13
CA VAL A 181 17.80 -0.79 -11.49
C VAL A 181 18.69 -1.91 -10.94
N PRO A 182 20.01 -1.70 -10.81
CA PRO A 182 20.92 -2.65 -10.18
C PRO A 182 20.42 -3.12 -8.80
N GLY A 183 20.64 -4.39 -8.47
CA GLY A 183 20.12 -5.02 -7.26
C GLY A 183 18.68 -5.56 -7.39
N THR A 184 18.08 -5.47 -8.59
CA THR A 184 16.84 -6.16 -8.92
C THR A 184 17.19 -7.43 -9.73
N SER A 185 16.71 -8.59 -9.29
CA SER A 185 16.93 -9.88 -9.97
C SER A 185 15.68 -10.31 -10.73
N TRP A 186 15.89 -11.10 -11.78
CA TRP A 186 14.80 -11.71 -12.54
C TRP A 186 14.67 -13.18 -12.16
N GLN A 187 13.44 -13.64 -11.91
CA GLN A 187 13.09 -15.01 -11.57
C GLN A 187 12.03 -15.51 -12.54
N HIS A 188 12.31 -16.59 -13.27
CA HIS A 188 11.27 -17.30 -14.04
C HIS A 188 10.37 -18.09 -13.09
N TYR A 189 9.08 -18.14 -13.34
CA TYR A 189 8.13 -18.91 -12.50
C TYR A 189 8.42 -20.42 -12.48
N ARG A 190 9.15 -20.93 -13.44
CA ARG A 190 9.51 -22.36 -13.53
C ARG A 190 10.84 -22.70 -12.85
N ASP A 191 11.62 -21.69 -12.53
CA ASP A 191 12.90 -21.92 -11.87
C ASP A 191 12.67 -22.22 -10.38
N PRO A 192 13.49 -23.08 -9.78
CA PRO A 192 13.45 -23.25 -8.34
C PRO A 192 13.73 -21.89 -7.69
N VAL A 193 12.88 -21.50 -6.72
CA VAL A 193 13.12 -20.27 -5.96
C VAL A 193 14.45 -20.43 -5.25
N PRO A 194 15.40 -19.49 -5.39
CA PRO A 194 16.65 -19.56 -4.67
C PRO A 194 16.33 -19.70 -3.17
N GLU A 195 16.80 -20.77 -2.58
CA GLU A 195 16.75 -20.92 -1.14
C GLU A 195 17.43 -19.70 -0.56
N ALA A 196 16.74 -18.96 0.33
CA ALA A 196 17.27 -17.71 0.87
C ALA A 196 18.71 -17.96 1.28
N VAL A 197 19.65 -17.23 0.67
CA VAL A 197 21.07 -17.36 0.98
C VAL A 197 21.18 -17.34 2.50
N PRO A 198 21.68 -18.40 3.14
CA PRO A 198 21.77 -18.44 4.59
C PRO A 198 22.50 -17.17 4.99
N ALA A 199 21.87 -16.39 5.88
CA ALA A 199 22.49 -15.18 6.40
C ALA A 199 23.93 -15.54 6.82
N PRO A 200 24.95 -14.74 6.44
CA PRO A 200 26.31 -15.03 6.88
C PRO A 200 26.26 -15.29 8.39
N PRO A 201 26.99 -16.29 8.90
CA PRO A 201 26.89 -16.68 10.30
C PRO A 201 27.00 -15.42 11.13
N ALA A 202 25.92 -15.10 11.84
CA ALA A 202 25.85 -13.93 12.69
C ALA A 202 27.06 -14.01 13.61
N ALA A 203 28.00 -13.07 13.45
CA ALA A 203 29.00 -12.82 14.47
C ALA A 203 28.19 -12.71 15.75
N GLN A 204 28.52 -13.55 16.73
CA GLN A 204 27.79 -13.77 17.97
C GLN A 204 27.36 -12.43 18.58
N ALA A 205 26.17 -11.99 18.21
CA ALA A 205 25.54 -10.83 18.82
C ALA A 205 25.10 -11.28 20.20
N GLU A 206 25.66 -10.67 21.22
CA GLU A 206 25.27 -10.81 22.61
C GLU A 206 23.74 -10.90 22.70
N VAL A 207 23.28 -11.98 23.32
CA VAL A 207 21.89 -12.25 23.64
C VAL A 207 21.36 -11.11 24.51
N ARG A 208 20.84 -10.05 23.89
CA ARG A 208 20.01 -9.09 24.59
C ARG A 208 18.71 -9.79 24.96
N PRO A 209 18.34 -9.83 26.25
CA PRO A 209 17.10 -10.43 26.68
C PRO A 209 15.93 -9.75 25.94
N ALA A 210 15.06 -10.57 25.35
CA ALA A 210 13.89 -10.11 24.61
C ALA A 210 13.07 -9.15 25.49
N PRO A 211 12.63 -7.99 24.96
CA PRO A 211 11.78 -7.08 25.72
C PRO A 211 10.49 -7.80 26.12
N PRO A 212 10.02 -7.64 27.37
CA PRO A 212 8.84 -8.34 27.86
C PRO A 212 7.64 -7.98 26.99
N LYS A 213 6.96 -9.00 26.44
CA LYS A 213 5.73 -8.85 25.67
C LYS A 213 4.75 -7.97 26.48
N LYS A 214 4.50 -6.74 26.02
CA LYS A 214 3.50 -5.83 26.61
C LYS A 214 2.14 -6.52 26.55
N LYS A 215 1.78 -7.26 27.60
CA LYS A 215 0.47 -7.88 27.78
C LYS A 215 -0.59 -6.78 27.61
N ARG A 216 -1.52 -7.04 26.77
CA ARG A 216 -2.87 -6.48 26.52
C ARG A 216 -3.50 -5.62 27.64
N ARG A 217 -2.76 -4.72 28.26
CA ARG A 217 -3.30 -3.78 29.28
C ARG A 217 -4.27 -2.77 28.65
N TRP A 218 -4.16 -2.51 27.34
CA TRP A 218 -5.06 -1.64 26.62
C TRP A 218 -6.49 -2.20 26.54
N LEU A 219 -6.67 -3.48 26.23
CA LEU A 219 -8.00 -4.13 26.20
C LEU A 219 -8.70 -4.09 27.57
N ARG A 220 -7.94 -4.27 28.67
CA ARG A 220 -8.51 -4.13 30.01
C ARG A 220 -8.93 -2.69 30.32
N ARG A 221 -8.19 -1.68 29.85
CA ARG A 221 -8.56 -0.27 30.03
C ARG A 221 -9.79 0.10 29.22
N VAL A 222 -9.92 -0.38 27.98
CA VAL A 222 -11.11 -0.18 27.15
C VAL A 222 -12.32 -0.86 27.78
N LEU A 223 -12.18 -2.10 28.27
CA LEU A 223 -13.26 -2.81 28.95
C LEU A 223 -13.72 -2.07 30.23
N LEU A 224 -12.79 -1.58 31.04
CA LEU A 224 -13.10 -0.81 32.25
C LEU A 224 -13.80 0.51 31.91
N LEU A 225 -13.40 1.21 30.83
CA LEU A 225 -14.08 2.41 30.36
C LEU A 225 -15.52 2.13 29.90
N LEU A 226 -15.75 1.04 29.18
CA LEU A 226 -17.10 0.65 28.75
C LEU A 226 -18.00 0.29 29.95
N VAL A 227 -17.46 -0.43 30.94
CA VAL A 227 -18.20 -0.72 32.18
C VAL A 227 -18.51 0.54 32.97
N ALA A 228 -17.56 1.48 33.08
CA ALA A 228 -17.80 2.76 33.76
C ALA A 228 -18.87 3.61 33.06
N LEU A 229 -18.87 3.61 31.72
CA LEU A 229 -19.86 4.32 30.92
C LEU A 229 -21.26 3.70 31.05
N ALA A 230 -21.35 2.38 31.08
CA ALA A 230 -22.61 1.68 31.33
C ALA A 230 -23.17 1.96 32.75
N LEU A 231 -22.32 1.97 33.77
CA LEU A 231 -22.71 2.31 35.13
C LEU A 231 -23.14 3.78 35.26
N ALA A 232 -22.47 4.71 34.58
CA ALA A 232 -22.85 6.10 34.53
C ALA A 232 -24.21 6.32 33.85
N ALA A 233 -24.49 5.60 32.77
CA ALA A 233 -25.78 5.63 32.07
C ALA A 233 -26.91 5.06 32.96
N LEU A 234 -26.65 3.98 33.69
CA LEU A 234 -27.61 3.43 34.66
C LEU A 234 -27.88 4.37 35.82
N ALA A 235 -26.85 5.06 36.35
CA ALA A 235 -27.00 6.05 37.43
C ALA A 235 -27.77 7.28 36.95
N ALA A 236 -27.50 7.76 35.72
CA ALA A 236 -28.25 8.83 35.12
C ALA A 236 -29.74 8.47 34.92
N GLY A 237 -29.98 7.25 34.38
CA GLY A 237 -31.32 6.70 34.23
C GLY A 237 -32.08 6.65 35.57
N TRP A 238 -31.42 6.17 36.61
CA TRP A 238 -31.97 6.14 37.97
C TRP A 238 -32.35 7.55 38.50
N TRP A 239 -31.47 8.53 38.26
CA TRP A 239 -31.70 9.90 38.68
C TRP A 239 -32.89 10.56 37.96
N PHE A 240 -32.98 10.32 36.62
CA PHE A 240 -34.07 10.89 35.81
C PHE A 240 -35.43 10.22 36.03
N THR A 241 -35.46 8.92 36.42
CA THR A 241 -36.69 8.16 36.62
C THR A 241 -37.17 8.16 38.09
N GLY A 242 -36.51 8.92 38.96
CA GLY A 242 -36.89 8.98 40.38
C GLY A 242 -36.82 7.62 41.11
N GLY A 243 -35.98 6.71 40.62
CA GLY A 243 -35.77 5.39 41.22
C GLY A 243 -36.60 4.24 40.61
N ASP A 244 -37.43 4.54 39.60
CA ASP A 244 -38.33 3.52 38.99
C ASP A 244 -37.88 3.16 37.56
N LEU A 245 -37.10 2.07 37.47
CA LEU A 245 -36.50 1.62 36.20
C LEU A 245 -37.54 0.98 35.23
N THR A 246 -38.77 0.77 35.68
CA THR A 246 -39.82 0.14 34.85
C THR A 246 -40.34 1.08 33.76
N THR A 247 -40.11 2.40 33.89
CA THR A 247 -40.55 3.43 32.95
C THR A 247 -39.56 3.74 31.81
N LEU A 248 -38.32 3.25 31.91
CA LEU A 248 -37.28 3.45 30.89
C LEU A 248 -37.65 2.98 29.48
N PRO A 249 -38.29 1.81 29.25
CA PRO A 249 -38.69 1.39 27.93
C PRO A 249 -39.76 2.24 27.27
N GLN A 250 -40.59 2.95 28.08
CA GLN A 250 -41.64 3.82 27.57
C GLN A 250 -41.08 5.17 27.12
N LEU A 251 -40.17 5.76 27.90
CA LEU A 251 -39.47 7.01 27.55
C LEU A 251 -38.62 6.89 26.30
N LEU A 252 -37.94 5.76 26.12
CA LEU A 252 -37.18 5.46 24.90
C LEU A 252 -38.07 5.30 23.65
N ARG A 253 -39.29 4.79 23.82
CA ARG A 253 -40.26 4.69 22.72
C ARG A 253 -40.83 6.03 22.31
N GLU A 254 -41.06 6.93 23.22
CA GLU A 254 -41.59 8.28 22.95
C GLU A 254 -40.56 9.15 22.23
N THR A 255 -39.27 9.09 22.62
CA THR A 255 -38.20 9.85 21.96
C THR A 255 -37.92 9.34 20.54
N LEU A 256 -38.04 8.04 20.27
CA LEU A 256 -37.89 7.46 18.93
C LEU A 256 -39.07 7.72 17.99
N HIS A 257 -40.25 8.10 18.51
CA HIS A 257 -41.40 8.46 17.69
C HIS A 257 -41.59 9.96 17.47
N ALA A 258 -40.86 10.82 18.17
CA ALA A 258 -40.92 12.26 18.01
C ALA A 258 -40.30 12.79 16.69
N ASP A 259 -39.45 11.98 16.03
CA ASP A 259 -38.79 12.36 14.76
C ASP A 259 -39.64 12.11 13.50
N ARG A 260 -40.92 11.74 13.65
CA ARG A 260 -41.85 11.61 12.50
C ARG A 260 -42.88 12.76 12.50
N LEU A 261 -42.41 13.97 12.21
CA LEU A 261 -43.31 15.07 11.81
C LEU A 261 -43.60 14.97 10.31
N PRO A 262 -44.87 15.07 9.90
CA PRO A 262 -45.24 14.99 8.49
C PRO A 262 -44.86 16.27 7.76
N HIS A 263 -44.12 16.14 6.65
CA HIS A 263 -43.92 17.26 5.72
C HIS A 263 -45.24 17.69 5.12
N SER A 264 -45.80 18.75 5.63
CA SER A 264 -46.90 19.49 5.04
C SER A 264 -46.39 20.20 3.79
N GLY A 265 -46.84 19.76 2.62
CA GLY A 265 -46.62 20.43 1.33
C GLY A 265 -47.32 21.80 1.30
N ALA A 266 -46.59 22.85 1.06
CA ALA A 266 -47.09 24.11 0.58
C ALA A 266 -46.85 24.23 -0.93
N LYS A 267 -47.96 24.18 -1.71
CA LYS A 267 -48.02 24.62 -3.10
C LYS A 267 -48.10 26.13 -3.12
N LEU A 268 -47.18 26.80 -3.79
CA LEU A 268 -47.35 28.19 -4.22
C LEU A 268 -47.66 28.21 -5.71
N ILE A 269 -48.71 28.97 -6.02
CA ILE A 269 -49.23 29.29 -7.38
C ILE A 269 -48.32 30.31 -8.04
#